data_552e2adfd1cab32367658fd50a7a799e
#
_entry.id   552e2adfd1cab32367658fd50a7a799e
#
_cell.length_a   1.000
_cell.length_b   1.000
_cell.length_c   1.000
_cell.angle_alpha   90.00
_cell.angle_beta   90.00
_cell.angle_gamma   90.00
#
_symmetry.space_group_name_H-M   'P 1'
#
loop_
_entity.id
_entity.type
_entity.pdbx_description
1 polymer ?
#
loop_
_entity_poly.entity_id
_entity_poly.type
_entity_poly.pdbx_seq_one_letter_code
_entity_poly.pdbx_strand_id
1 'polypeptide(L)'
;MSDSYLYDVFLSYKRSTLIEPWVKQFFLPNLRNWLQEERGGIPTRIFFDQECIDWGEKWKDKLREGLSSSKVLLAVFSPSYFRSAWCCFEWDTFALREQVVGGRQLRIPITHNDGKHFPQDARDLQAMDFSDCVSVMPAFSNHPKAMVLEQKIRKLVPAIARTLEDAPDFQPSWPTAPFTHEIHILAGSSMIEPDDLSDVSAQLLTL
;
A
#
# COMPACT_ATOMS: atom_id res chain seq x y z
N MET A 1 -24.38 7.84 -2.40
CA MET A 1 -22.95 7.76 -2.75
C MET A 1 -22.26 8.82 -1.92
N SER A 2 -21.11 8.55 -1.36
CA SER A 2 -20.40 9.54 -0.54
C SER A 2 -19.88 10.66 -1.46
N ASP A 3 -20.10 11.93 -1.07
CA ASP A 3 -19.56 13.09 -1.80
C ASP A 3 -18.15 13.47 -1.31
N SER A 4 -17.48 12.57 -0.58
CA SER A 4 -16.16 12.81 0.00
C SER A 4 -15.37 11.50 0.11
N TYR A 5 -14.06 11.64 0.24
CA TYR A 5 -13.19 10.51 0.54
C TYR A 5 -13.54 9.84 1.88
N LEU A 6 -13.62 8.52 1.88
CA LEU A 6 -13.79 7.73 3.10
C LEU A 6 -12.45 7.53 3.83
N TYR A 7 -11.37 7.45 3.06
CA TYR A 7 -10.02 7.22 3.58
C TYR A 7 -9.05 8.29 3.10
N ASP A 8 -8.10 8.62 3.94
CA ASP A 8 -7.01 9.52 3.58
C ASP A 8 -5.91 8.75 2.83
N VAL A 9 -5.58 7.54 3.30
CA VAL A 9 -4.51 6.70 2.73
C VAL A 9 -5.06 5.30 2.42
N PHE A 10 -4.75 4.78 1.23
CA PHE A 10 -4.88 3.35 0.91
C PHE A 10 -3.51 2.71 1.12
N LEU A 11 -3.40 1.75 2.04
CA LEU A 11 -2.16 1.02 2.29
C LEU A 11 -2.11 -0.24 1.44
N SER A 12 -1.30 -0.20 0.40
CA SER A 12 -1.11 -1.30 -0.56
C SER A 12 0.16 -2.10 -0.23
N TYR A 13 0.04 -3.41 -0.12
CA TYR A 13 1.16 -4.33 0.09
C TYR A 13 0.82 -5.74 -0.38
N LYS A 14 1.81 -6.50 -0.83
CA LYS A 14 1.60 -7.95 -1.08
C LYS A 14 1.67 -8.69 0.25
N ARG A 15 0.61 -9.42 0.61
CA ARG A 15 0.60 -10.28 1.79
C ARG A 15 1.69 -11.34 1.68
N SER A 16 2.46 -11.48 2.73
CA SER A 16 3.48 -12.51 2.87
C SER A 16 3.78 -12.74 4.35
N THR A 17 4.42 -13.84 4.68
CA THR A 17 4.81 -14.19 6.05
C THR A 17 5.78 -13.20 6.70
N LEU A 18 6.43 -12.34 5.92
CA LEU A 18 7.33 -11.31 6.43
C LEU A 18 6.67 -9.92 6.44
N ILE A 19 6.05 -9.51 5.33
CA ILE A 19 5.59 -8.11 5.18
C ILE A 19 4.32 -7.84 5.95
N GLU A 20 3.36 -8.74 5.89
CA GLU A 20 2.08 -8.57 6.58
C GLU A 20 2.22 -8.41 8.10
N PRO A 21 2.93 -9.30 8.83
CA PRO A 21 3.15 -9.12 10.27
C PRO A 21 3.95 -7.85 10.59
N TRP A 22 4.96 -7.51 9.78
CA TRP A 22 5.73 -6.28 9.97
C TRP A 22 4.85 -5.03 9.80
N VAL A 23 4.05 -4.98 8.74
CA VAL A 23 3.09 -3.88 8.51
C VAL A 23 2.14 -3.76 9.69
N LYS A 24 1.49 -4.85 10.07
CA LYS A 24 0.44 -4.87 11.10
C LYS A 24 0.96 -4.53 12.49
N GLN A 25 2.09 -5.11 12.88
CA GLN A 25 2.57 -5.04 14.26
C GLN A 25 3.48 -3.82 14.51
N PHE A 26 4.21 -3.35 13.51
CA PHE A 26 5.25 -2.34 13.72
C PHE A 26 5.06 -1.09 12.86
N PHE A 27 4.88 -1.25 11.55
CA PHE A 27 4.84 -0.11 10.64
C PHE A 27 3.57 0.73 10.81
N LEU A 28 2.39 0.13 10.64
CA LEU A 28 1.10 0.83 10.64
C LEU A 28 0.77 1.52 11.97
N PRO A 29 0.97 0.92 13.16
CA PRO A 29 0.73 1.61 14.42
C PRO A 29 1.60 2.86 14.58
N ASN A 30 2.90 2.75 14.28
CA ASN A 30 3.82 3.89 14.33
C ASN A 30 3.43 4.97 13.31
N LEU A 31 3.10 4.58 12.08
CA LEU A 31 2.66 5.51 11.04
C LEU A 31 1.42 6.29 11.47
N ARG A 32 0.40 5.64 12.04
CA ARG A 32 -0.83 6.29 12.54
C ARG A 32 -0.52 7.33 13.59
N ASN A 33 0.31 6.98 14.57
CA ASN A 33 0.67 7.89 15.65
C ASN A 33 1.38 9.14 15.12
N TRP A 34 2.41 8.95 14.31
CA TRP A 34 3.19 10.08 13.79
C TRP A 34 2.41 10.93 12.77
N LEU A 35 1.55 10.33 11.95
CA LEU A 35 0.67 11.09 11.06
C LEU A 35 -0.35 11.92 11.84
N GLN A 36 -0.90 11.39 12.93
CA GLN A 36 -1.83 12.14 13.77
C GLN A 36 -1.14 13.34 14.41
N GLU A 37 0.08 13.17 14.93
CA GLU A 37 0.87 14.30 15.49
C GLU A 37 1.18 15.35 14.42
N GLU A 38 1.66 14.95 13.25
CA GLU A 38 1.97 15.85 12.12
C GLU A 38 0.76 16.67 11.67
N ARG A 39 -0.43 16.07 11.73
CA ARG A 39 -1.69 16.69 11.34
C ARG A 39 -2.38 17.43 12.49
N GLY A 40 -1.66 17.79 13.55
CA GLY A 40 -2.20 18.55 14.69
C GLY A 40 -3.25 17.81 15.50
N GLY A 41 -3.12 16.48 15.64
CA GLY A 41 -4.06 15.64 16.39
C GLY A 41 -5.21 15.10 15.55
N ILE A 42 -5.31 15.44 14.25
CA ILE A 42 -6.38 14.93 13.37
C ILE A 42 -6.09 13.47 12.98
N PRO A 43 -6.96 12.50 13.34
CA PRO A 43 -6.75 11.11 12.96
C PRO A 43 -6.71 10.91 11.45
N THR A 44 -5.76 10.12 10.97
CA THR A 44 -5.66 9.73 9.56
C THR A 44 -6.41 8.42 9.34
N ARG A 45 -7.39 8.45 8.45
CA ARG A 45 -8.18 7.26 8.08
C ARG A 45 -7.40 6.46 7.05
N ILE A 46 -6.82 5.34 7.47
CA ILE A 46 -6.03 4.46 6.60
C ILE A 46 -6.86 3.23 6.26
N PHE A 47 -7.13 3.02 4.96
CA PHE A 47 -7.67 1.73 4.51
C PHE A 47 -6.58 0.68 4.65
N PHE A 48 -6.85 -0.30 5.48
CA PHE A 48 -6.04 -1.49 5.68
C PHE A 48 -6.97 -2.69 5.55
N ASP A 49 -6.78 -3.52 4.57
CA ASP A 49 -7.72 -4.56 4.14
C ASP A 49 -8.14 -5.52 5.25
N GLN A 50 -7.23 -5.87 6.17
CA GLN A 50 -7.55 -6.73 7.31
C GLN A 50 -8.44 -6.09 8.39
N GLU A 51 -8.51 -4.76 8.44
CA GLU A 51 -9.35 -4.04 9.40
C GLU A 51 -10.65 -3.53 8.78
N CYS A 52 -10.66 -3.34 7.46
CA CYS A 52 -11.76 -2.69 6.73
C CYS A 52 -12.68 -3.68 6.01
N ILE A 53 -12.36 -4.98 6.01
CA ILE A 53 -13.15 -6.03 5.35
C ILE A 53 -13.62 -7.03 6.40
N ASP A 54 -14.93 -7.04 6.64
CA ASP A 54 -15.57 -7.94 7.59
C ASP A 54 -15.81 -9.34 7.01
N TRP A 55 -15.99 -10.30 7.92
CA TRP A 55 -16.32 -11.69 7.56
C TRP A 55 -17.62 -11.77 6.75
N GLY A 56 -17.57 -12.43 5.60
CA GLY A 56 -18.74 -12.61 4.71
C GLY A 56 -18.94 -11.49 3.69
N GLU A 57 -18.19 -10.40 3.76
CA GLU A 57 -18.21 -9.36 2.72
C GLU A 57 -17.52 -9.83 1.43
N LYS A 58 -17.99 -9.27 0.30
CA LYS A 58 -17.31 -9.47 -0.98
C LYS A 58 -16.02 -8.65 -0.99
N TRP A 59 -14.94 -9.23 -0.52
CA TRP A 59 -13.64 -8.57 -0.34
C TRP A 59 -13.17 -7.78 -1.58
N LYS A 60 -13.44 -8.28 -2.79
CA LYS A 60 -13.09 -7.59 -4.05
C LYS A 60 -13.82 -6.26 -4.21
N ASP A 61 -15.09 -6.22 -3.82
CA ASP A 61 -15.92 -5.01 -3.92
C ASP A 61 -15.49 -4.01 -2.86
N LYS A 62 -15.21 -4.47 -1.64
CA LYS A 62 -14.68 -3.62 -0.57
C LYS A 62 -13.28 -3.05 -0.87
N LEU A 63 -12.42 -3.86 -1.47
CA LEU A 63 -11.11 -3.40 -1.89
C LEU A 63 -11.23 -2.29 -2.96
N ARG A 64 -12.12 -2.48 -3.95
CA ARG A 64 -12.39 -1.47 -4.98
C ARG A 64 -13.01 -0.21 -4.39
N GLU A 65 -13.97 -0.36 -3.46
CA GLU A 65 -14.56 0.76 -2.73
C GLU A 65 -13.49 1.53 -1.94
N GLY A 66 -12.67 0.83 -1.16
CA GLY A 66 -11.55 1.43 -0.44
C GLY A 66 -10.59 2.17 -1.36
N LEU A 67 -10.23 1.55 -2.49
CA LEU A 67 -9.35 2.15 -3.48
C LEU A 67 -9.97 3.41 -4.10
N SER A 68 -11.25 3.35 -4.53
CA SER A 68 -11.93 4.49 -5.17
C SER A 68 -12.18 5.65 -4.21
N SER A 69 -12.31 5.39 -2.92
CA SER A 69 -12.62 6.37 -1.89
C SER A 69 -11.43 6.82 -1.04
N SER A 70 -10.20 6.48 -1.45
CA SER A 70 -8.95 6.94 -0.81
C SER A 70 -8.30 8.08 -1.56
N LYS A 71 -7.66 9.02 -0.83
CA LYS A 71 -6.97 10.19 -1.40
C LYS A 71 -5.65 9.83 -2.05
N VAL A 72 -4.80 9.08 -1.33
CA VAL A 72 -3.45 8.72 -1.75
C VAL A 72 -3.18 7.24 -1.55
N LEU A 73 -2.21 6.72 -2.27
CA LEU A 73 -1.71 5.35 -2.15
C LEU A 73 -0.35 5.35 -1.44
N LEU A 74 -0.24 4.62 -0.35
CA LEU A 74 1.04 4.26 0.26
C LEU A 74 1.35 2.81 -0.10
N ALA A 75 2.36 2.59 -0.95
CA ALA A 75 2.70 1.28 -1.47
C ALA A 75 3.97 0.72 -0.82
N VAL A 76 3.86 -0.46 -0.21
CA VAL A 76 5.00 -1.20 0.38
C VAL A 76 5.55 -2.17 -0.66
N PHE A 77 6.56 -1.74 -1.40
CA PHE A 77 7.18 -2.54 -2.44
C PHE A 77 7.98 -3.70 -1.87
N SER A 78 7.68 -4.87 -2.38
CA SER A 78 8.40 -6.13 -2.15
C SER A 78 8.78 -6.76 -3.50
N PRO A 79 9.70 -7.74 -3.54
CA PRO A 79 10.00 -8.46 -4.78
C PRO A 79 8.78 -9.11 -5.44
N SER A 80 7.76 -9.43 -4.64
CA SER A 80 6.50 -10.03 -5.10
C SER A 80 5.36 -9.03 -5.33
N TYR A 81 5.54 -7.75 -5.00
CA TYR A 81 4.50 -6.73 -5.14
C TYR A 81 3.98 -6.65 -6.58
N PHE A 82 4.87 -6.47 -7.54
CA PHE A 82 4.53 -6.36 -8.97
C PHE A 82 4.24 -7.73 -9.64
N ARG A 83 4.29 -8.83 -8.89
CA ARG A 83 3.77 -10.13 -9.32
C ARG A 83 2.33 -10.37 -8.86
N SER A 84 1.78 -9.48 -8.06
CA SER A 84 0.39 -9.53 -7.61
C SER A 84 -0.50 -8.69 -8.52
N ALA A 85 -1.45 -9.33 -9.20
CA ALA A 85 -2.41 -8.64 -10.06
C ALA A 85 -3.20 -7.56 -9.30
N TRP A 86 -3.48 -7.76 -8.00
CA TRP A 86 -4.15 -6.79 -7.16
C TRP A 86 -3.25 -5.59 -6.84
N CYS A 87 -2.01 -5.80 -6.44
CA CYS A 87 -1.08 -4.69 -6.17
C CYS A 87 -0.80 -3.86 -7.43
N CYS A 88 -0.67 -4.51 -8.60
CA CYS A 88 -0.57 -3.82 -9.88
C CYS A 88 -1.82 -2.99 -10.18
N PHE A 89 -3.00 -3.59 -10.01
CA PHE A 89 -4.28 -2.89 -10.20
C PHE A 89 -4.42 -1.65 -9.30
N GLU A 90 -4.03 -1.74 -8.03
CA GLU A 90 -4.03 -0.64 -7.08
C GLU A 90 -3.06 0.46 -7.51
N TRP A 91 -1.84 0.09 -7.86
CA TRP A 91 -0.79 0.98 -8.32
C TRP A 91 -1.17 1.71 -9.61
N ASP A 92 -1.64 0.98 -10.62
CA ASP A 92 -2.02 1.52 -11.92
C ASP A 92 -3.26 2.42 -11.83
N THR A 93 -4.20 2.09 -10.93
CA THR A 93 -5.37 2.94 -10.69
C THR A 93 -4.95 4.33 -10.21
N PHE A 94 -4.02 4.44 -9.28
CA PHE A 94 -3.51 5.74 -8.84
C PHE A 94 -2.62 6.41 -9.90
N ALA A 95 -1.90 5.65 -10.73
CA ALA A 95 -1.17 6.20 -11.87
C ALA A 95 -2.11 6.91 -12.86
N LEU A 96 -3.25 6.29 -13.18
CA LEU A 96 -4.27 6.91 -14.04
C LEU A 96 -4.86 8.18 -13.41
N ARG A 97 -5.10 8.21 -12.10
CA ARG A 97 -5.57 9.40 -11.42
C ARG A 97 -4.57 10.54 -11.48
N GLU A 98 -3.29 10.25 -11.26
CA GLU A 98 -2.21 11.23 -11.40
C GLU A 98 -2.23 11.88 -12.79
N GLN A 99 -2.46 11.10 -13.86
CA GLN A 99 -2.59 11.64 -15.22
C GLN A 99 -3.78 12.59 -15.35
N VAL A 100 -4.95 12.23 -14.81
CA VAL A 100 -6.16 13.06 -14.85
C VAL A 100 -5.98 14.38 -14.10
N VAL A 101 -5.21 14.39 -13.02
CA VAL A 101 -4.96 15.61 -12.21
C VAL A 101 -3.69 16.37 -12.63
N GLY A 102 -3.23 16.17 -13.85
CA GLY A 102 -2.10 16.92 -14.42
C GLY A 102 -0.75 16.52 -13.85
N GLY A 103 -0.55 15.24 -13.49
CA GLY A 103 0.71 14.71 -12.98
C GLY A 103 0.95 14.96 -11.49
N ARG A 104 -0.09 15.39 -10.74
CA ARG A 104 0.01 15.54 -9.29
C ARG A 104 0.26 14.17 -8.65
N GLN A 105 1.32 14.07 -7.86
CA GLN A 105 1.72 12.81 -7.24
C GLN A 105 0.71 12.39 -6.16
N LEU A 106 0.19 11.17 -6.30
CA LEU A 106 -0.74 10.54 -5.34
C LEU A 106 -0.22 9.20 -4.83
N ARG A 107 0.87 8.70 -5.42
CA ARG A 107 1.52 7.44 -5.04
C ARG A 107 2.77 7.72 -4.23
N ILE A 108 2.88 7.09 -3.06
CA ILE A 108 4.01 7.21 -2.15
C ILE A 108 4.60 5.81 -1.96
N PRO A 109 5.68 5.46 -2.66
CA PRO A 109 6.32 4.17 -2.51
C PRO A 109 7.28 4.15 -1.32
N ILE A 110 7.26 3.04 -0.58
CA ILE A 110 8.35 2.63 0.31
C ILE A 110 8.85 1.25 -0.12
N THR A 111 10.10 0.94 0.12
CA THR A 111 10.68 -0.36 -0.24
C THR A 111 11.38 -1.00 0.94
N HIS A 112 11.40 -2.32 0.97
CA HIS A 112 12.17 -3.08 1.94
C HIS A 112 13.25 -3.96 1.29
N ASN A 113 13.58 -3.68 0.02
CA ASN A 113 14.58 -4.40 -0.75
C ASN A 113 15.26 -3.50 -1.81
N ASP A 114 16.18 -4.08 -2.57
CA ASP A 114 17.04 -3.35 -3.53
C ASP A 114 16.35 -2.87 -4.82
N GLY A 115 15.06 -3.16 -5.00
CA GLY A 115 14.27 -2.68 -6.16
C GLY A 115 14.62 -3.28 -7.52
N LYS A 116 15.54 -4.27 -7.60
CA LYS A 116 15.98 -4.84 -8.89
C LYS A 116 14.87 -5.41 -9.76
N HIS A 117 13.78 -5.83 -9.12
CA HIS A 117 12.64 -6.47 -9.79
C HIS A 117 11.44 -5.53 -9.99
N PHE A 118 11.61 -4.23 -9.79
CA PHE A 118 10.52 -3.27 -9.97
C PHE A 118 10.44 -2.81 -11.43
N PRO A 119 9.23 -2.54 -11.97
CA PRO A 119 9.06 -1.94 -13.28
C PRO A 119 9.67 -0.53 -13.33
N GLN A 120 9.93 -0.02 -14.53
CA GLN A 120 10.66 1.22 -14.70
C GLN A 120 9.95 2.42 -14.07
N ASP A 121 8.64 2.54 -14.26
CA ASP A 121 7.82 3.62 -13.69
C ASP A 121 7.83 3.65 -12.15
N ALA A 122 7.92 2.48 -11.51
CA ALA A 122 8.07 2.39 -10.07
C ALA A 122 9.49 2.74 -9.59
N ARG A 123 10.52 2.45 -10.40
CA ARG A 123 11.92 2.83 -10.12
C ARG A 123 12.18 4.32 -10.31
N ASP A 124 11.41 4.95 -11.19
CA ASP A 124 11.53 6.39 -11.46
C ASP A 124 10.97 7.24 -10.30
N LEU A 125 10.17 6.65 -9.43
CA LEU A 125 9.71 7.31 -8.22
C LEU A 125 10.70 7.12 -7.06
N GLN A 126 10.96 8.21 -6.34
CA GLN A 126 11.79 8.14 -5.14
C GLN A 126 11.06 7.37 -4.04
N ALA A 127 11.52 6.16 -3.75
CA ALA A 127 11.02 5.35 -2.64
C ALA A 127 11.92 5.48 -1.41
N MET A 128 11.31 5.51 -0.22
CA MET A 128 12.08 5.45 1.02
C MET A 128 12.38 3.99 1.36
N ASP A 129 13.66 3.68 1.58
CA ASP A 129 14.13 2.34 1.90
C ASP A 129 13.96 2.02 3.39
N PHE A 130 13.28 0.90 3.70
CA PHE A 130 13.07 0.34 5.03
C PHE A 130 13.76 -1.03 5.21
N SER A 131 14.61 -1.45 4.27
CA SER A 131 15.21 -2.80 4.26
C SER A 131 15.98 -3.16 5.53
N ASP A 132 16.56 -2.18 6.20
CA ASP A 132 17.35 -2.35 7.43
C ASP A 132 16.49 -2.47 8.71
N CYS A 133 15.18 -2.24 8.64
CA CYS A 133 14.29 -2.23 9.81
C CYS A 133 13.02 -3.09 9.62
N VAL A 134 13.04 -4.07 8.73
CA VAL A 134 11.97 -5.09 8.60
C VAL A 134 12.27 -6.28 9.50
N SER A 135 11.31 -6.66 10.33
CA SER A 135 11.40 -7.83 11.19
C SER A 135 10.02 -8.31 11.62
N VAL A 136 9.87 -9.60 11.81
CA VAL A 136 8.65 -10.23 12.37
C VAL A 136 8.86 -10.76 13.79
N MET A 137 10.07 -10.59 14.33
CA MET A 137 10.40 -11.09 15.67
C MET A 137 9.67 -10.29 16.75
N PRO A 138 8.97 -10.94 17.71
CA PRO A 138 8.28 -10.23 18.80
C PRO A 138 9.17 -9.28 19.60
N ALA A 139 10.45 -9.63 19.77
CA ALA A 139 11.44 -8.81 20.46
C ALA A 139 11.89 -7.58 19.65
N PHE A 140 11.40 -7.37 18.42
CA PHE A 140 11.80 -6.27 17.56
C PHE A 140 11.57 -4.91 18.21
N SER A 141 10.49 -4.73 18.97
CA SER A 141 10.18 -3.47 19.66
C SER A 141 11.29 -3.00 20.63
N ASN A 142 12.09 -3.95 21.16
CA ASN A 142 13.21 -3.67 22.05
C ASN A 142 14.57 -3.66 21.31
N HIS A 143 14.55 -3.86 19.99
CA HIS A 143 15.77 -3.90 19.19
C HIS A 143 16.14 -2.50 18.69
N PRO A 144 17.43 -2.12 18.58
CA PRO A 144 17.84 -0.81 18.06
C PRO A 144 17.26 -0.47 16.68
N LYS A 145 16.98 -1.45 15.85
CA LYS A 145 16.31 -1.26 14.54
C LYS A 145 14.87 -0.75 14.64
N ALA A 146 14.20 -0.92 15.78
CA ALA A 146 12.89 -0.31 16.00
C ALA A 146 12.98 1.23 16.06
N MET A 147 14.07 1.77 16.61
CA MET A 147 14.35 3.21 16.58
C MET A 147 14.63 3.68 15.14
N VAL A 148 15.29 2.87 14.33
CA VAL A 148 15.51 3.18 12.91
C VAL A 148 14.18 3.22 12.16
N LEU A 149 13.28 2.26 12.42
CA LEU A 149 11.92 2.26 11.86
C LEU A 149 11.18 3.55 12.20
N GLU A 150 11.16 3.92 13.48
CA GLU A 150 10.51 5.14 13.94
C GLU A 150 11.09 6.39 13.27
N GLN A 151 12.42 6.52 13.21
CA GLN A 151 13.09 7.65 12.56
C GLN A 151 12.74 7.75 11.06
N LYS A 152 12.66 6.62 10.36
CA LYS A 152 12.24 6.58 8.95
C LYS A 152 10.78 6.98 8.78
N ILE A 153 9.89 6.49 9.65
CA ILE A 153 8.48 6.90 9.64
C ILE A 153 8.35 8.40 9.88
N ARG A 154 9.04 8.96 10.85
CA ARG A 154 9.06 10.42 11.11
C ARG A 154 9.54 11.24 9.90
N LYS A 155 10.45 10.72 9.10
CA LYS A 155 10.88 11.36 7.84
C LYS A 155 9.85 11.20 6.71
N LEU A 156 9.10 10.10 6.70
CA LEU A 156 8.07 9.81 5.68
C LEU A 156 6.80 10.64 5.90
N VAL A 157 6.43 10.84 7.14
CA VAL A 157 5.16 11.45 7.55
C VAL A 157 4.92 12.85 6.96
N PRO A 158 5.88 13.80 6.94
CA PRO A 158 5.67 15.11 6.32
C PRO A 158 5.41 15.03 4.81
N ALA A 159 5.97 14.04 4.12
CA ALA A 159 5.69 13.82 2.70
C ALA A 159 4.26 13.33 2.50
N ILE A 160 3.79 12.38 3.33
CA ILE A 160 2.40 11.91 3.29
C ILE A 160 1.43 13.06 3.61
N ALA A 161 1.68 13.83 4.67
CA ALA A 161 0.83 14.95 5.07
C ALA A 161 0.68 15.98 3.95
N ARG A 162 1.79 16.37 3.32
CA ARG A 162 1.79 17.28 2.16
C ARG A 162 1.01 16.70 0.98
N THR A 163 1.22 15.42 0.63
CA THR A 163 0.49 14.79 -0.45
C THR A 163 -1.02 14.73 -0.16
N LEU A 164 -1.42 14.57 1.10
CA LEU A 164 -2.82 14.60 1.51
C LEU A 164 -3.44 16.00 1.41
N GLU A 165 -2.68 17.06 1.73
CA GLU A 165 -3.09 18.45 1.59
C GLU A 165 -3.23 18.85 0.12
N ASP A 166 -2.31 18.39 -0.72
CA ASP A 166 -2.29 18.64 -2.15
C ASP A 166 -3.24 17.74 -2.94
N ALA A 167 -3.87 16.74 -2.30
CA ALA A 167 -4.77 15.80 -2.98
C ALA A 167 -5.96 16.56 -3.61
N PRO A 168 -6.40 16.16 -4.83
CA PRO A 168 -7.57 16.77 -5.47
C PRO A 168 -8.84 16.48 -4.69
N ASP A 169 -9.88 17.28 -4.94
CA ASP A 169 -11.21 17.01 -4.41
C ASP A 169 -11.74 15.66 -4.90
N PHE A 170 -12.60 15.05 -4.09
CA PHE A 170 -13.22 13.76 -4.42
C PHE A 170 -14.05 13.86 -5.70
N GLN A 171 -13.93 12.86 -6.57
CA GLN A 171 -14.76 12.68 -7.75
C GLN A 171 -15.33 11.26 -7.76
N PRO A 172 -16.67 11.11 -7.87
CA PRO A 172 -17.29 9.77 -7.95
C PRO A 172 -16.86 8.97 -9.19
N SER A 173 -16.36 9.67 -10.21
CA SER A 173 -15.91 9.11 -11.50
C SER A 173 -14.39 8.91 -11.60
N TRP A 174 -13.68 8.78 -10.46
CA TRP A 174 -12.25 8.49 -10.51
C TRP A 174 -11.95 7.29 -11.42
N PRO A 175 -10.98 7.38 -12.33
CA PRO A 175 -10.62 6.25 -13.18
C PRO A 175 -10.07 5.10 -12.32
N THR A 176 -10.37 3.89 -12.75
CA THR A 176 -9.78 2.66 -12.25
C THR A 176 -9.10 1.92 -13.39
N ALA A 177 -7.94 1.34 -13.13
CA ALA A 177 -7.24 0.53 -14.11
C ALA A 177 -8.07 -0.70 -14.50
N PRO A 178 -7.91 -1.26 -15.68
CA PRO A 178 -8.45 -2.57 -15.99
C PRO A 178 -7.78 -3.62 -15.09
N PHE A 179 -8.60 -4.48 -14.48
CA PHE A 179 -8.05 -5.61 -13.74
C PHE A 179 -7.61 -6.68 -14.75
N THR A 180 -6.32 -6.74 -15.01
CA THR A 180 -5.72 -7.74 -15.89
C THR A 180 -5.09 -8.85 -15.06
N HIS A 181 -5.39 -10.12 -15.39
CA HIS A 181 -4.67 -11.27 -14.82
C HIS A 181 -3.26 -11.44 -15.43
N GLU A 182 -2.93 -10.62 -16.43
CA GLU A 182 -1.58 -10.62 -17.00
C GLU A 182 -0.63 -9.96 -16.01
N ILE A 183 0.16 -10.79 -15.37
CA ILE A 183 1.32 -10.37 -14.58
C ILE A 183 2.24 -9.62 -15.53
N HIS A 184 2.68 -8.43 -15.19
CA HIS A 184 3.75 -7.73 -15.89
C HIS A 184 5.03 -8.57 -15.77
N ILE A 185 5.17 -9.55 -16.63
CA ILE A 185 6.39 -10.34 -16.77
C ILE A 185 7.42 -9.42 -17.40
N LEU A 186 8.35 -8.92 -16.57
CA LEU A 186 9.57 -8.33 -17.07
C LEU A 186 10.19 -9.32 -18.06
N ALA A 187 10.44 -8.88 -19.28
CA ALA A 187 11.05 -9.66 -20.33
C ALA A 187 12.29 -10.40 -19.78
N GLY A 188 12.19 -11.72 -19.61
CA GLY A 188 13.33 -12.54 -19.21
C GLY A 188 13.10 -13.65 -18.19
N SER A 189 11.89 -13.96 -17.74
CA SER A 189 11.69 -15.09 -16.83
C SER A 189 10.44 -15.90 -17.16
N SER A 190 10.61 -17.20 -17.22
CA SER A 190 9.64 -18.24 -17.53
C SER A 190 8.37 -18.19 -16.69
N MET A 191 7.28 -18.65 -17.32
CA MET A 191 5.92 -18.82 -16.82
C MET A 191 5.85 -19.23 -15.35
N ILE A 192 5.04 -18.50 -14.58
CA ILE A 192 4.61 -18.89 -13.23
C ILE A 192 3.09 -19.09 -13.29
N GLU A 193 2.67 -20.23 -12.77
CA GLU A 193 1.31 -20.77 -12.76
C GLU A 193 0.28 -19.91 -12.00
N PRO A 194 -1.04 -20.03 -12.27
CA PRO A 194 -2.11 -19.19 -11.73
C PRO A 194 -2.53 -19.55 -10.29
N ASP A 195 -1.61 -19.85 -9.41
CA ASP A 195 -1.90 -20.34 -8.04
C ASP A 195 -2.24 -19.23 -7.02
N ASP A 196 -2.26 -17.96 -7.43
CA ASP A 196 -2.50 -16.82 -6.53
C ASP A 196 -3.99 -16.63 -6.13
N LEU A 197 -4.89 -17.45 -6.68
CA LEU A 197 -6.32 -17.42 -6.33
C LEU A 197 -6.71 -18.44 -5.25
N SER A 198 -5.88 -19.45 -5.02
CA SER A 198 -6.15 -20.53 -4.05
C SER A 198 -5.76 -20.20 -2.62
N ASP A 199 -4.76 -19.32 -2.44
CA ASP A 199 -4.20 -19.01 -1.12
C ASP A 199 -5.16 -18.20 -0.23
N VAL A 200 -6.00 -17.37 -0.82
CA VAL A 200 -6.98 -16.57 -0.04
C VAL A 200 -8.19 -17.42 0.37
N SER A 201 -8.55 -18.43 -0.46
CA SER A 201 -9.67 -19.33 -0.15
C SER A 201 -9.28 -20.45 0.82
N ALA A 202 -8.03 -20.92 0.79
CA ALA A 202 -7.57 -22.02 1.65
C ALA A 202 -7.31 -21.57 3.11
N GLN A 203 -6.94 -20.32 3.35
CA GLN A 203 -6.76 -19.78 4.71
C GLN A 203 -8.10 -19.44 5.40
N LEU A 204 -9.21 -19.36 4.64
CA LEU A 204 -10.55 -19.18 5.21
C LEU A 204 -11.23 -20.49 5.63
N LEU A 205 -10.64 -21.66 5.32
CA LEU A 205 -11.24 -22.97 5.61
C LEU A 205 -10.51 -23.76 6.72
N THR A 206 -9.46 -23.22 7.33
CA THR A 206 -8.71 -23.88 8.41
C THR A 206 -8.61 -23.01 9.67
N LEU A 207 -9.74 -22.67 10.25
CA LEU A 207 -9.91 -22.33 11.69
C LEU A 207 -11.28 -22.82 12.15
#